data_3ba7caa93d4f650a81ca9b52cae14b76
#
_entry.id   3ba7caa93d4f650a81ca9b52cae14b76
#
_cell.length_a   1.000
_cell.length_b   1.000
_cell.length_c   1.000
_cell.angle_alpha   90.00
_cell.angle_beta   90.00
_cell.angle_gamma   90.00
#
_symmetry.space_group_name_H-M   'P 1'
#
loop_
_entity.id
_entity.type
_entity.pdbx_description
1 polymer ?
#
loop_
_entity_poly.entity_id
_entity_poly.type
_entity_poly.pdbx_seq_one_letter_code
_entity_poly.pdbx_strand_id
1 'polypeptide(L)'
;MGENYARLPALLDTVQGMTALRENSKNDDGTDCVPGVEWFRFNGVAATNLYVSGNLWVGLGTSAEQLKVWRRDAAVYNVWHQQGTVAGVAFFKLRVQGYLHYSTTAAEHSITYELILLQDGRMVLNLCQPPTSASYSGEHRLICGSETLELPLTVGQKTVLTFTPGDAENGKSWAVTEGVPRVGNFRFLTGSGGILYTVQDGAFAPLAETALSGALFLAQGTEDPPPPALLASLPSPTVYLWTDAPEPIPMQAAITADPPDQTLETVCDMAHPSIAGIAKLTAAGSDTVTVAASTDGGANYTEGLPLPQFLEQDTAALWQSLPTDHRLQLRFTLH
;
A
#
# COMPACT_ATOMS: atom_id res chain seq x y z
N MET A 1 9.46 8.93 5.10
CA MET A 1 8.41 8.51 6.03
C MET A 1 7.02 8.39 5.40
N GLY A 2 6.81 8.39 4.15
CA GLY A 2 5.48 8.50 3.55
C GLY A 2 4.87 7.22 2.99
N GLU A 3 5.64 6.24 2.66
CA GLU A 3 5.17 5.18 1.75
C GLU A 3 4.62 3.91 2.42
N ASN A 4 4.86 3.72 3.71
CA ASN A 4 4.52 2.45 4.38
C ASN A 4 3.22 2.48 5.21
N TYR A 5 2.51 3.58 5.27
CA TYR A 5 1.26 3.66 6.05
C TYR A 5 0.07 3.05 5.32
N ALA A 6 0.11 3.07 4.02
CA ALA A 6 -0.94 2.47 3.22
C ALA A 6 -0.53 1.05 2.86
N ARG A 7 -1.14 0.11 3.39
CA ARG A 7 -0.93 -1.33 3.27
C ARG A 7 -1.28 -1.93 1.93
N LEU A 8 -1.49 -1.10 0.95
CA LEU A 8 -1.52 -1.54 -0.42
C LEU A 8 -0.26 -2.33 -0.80
N PRO A 9 0.98 -1.98 -0.33
CA PRO A 9 2.16 -2.80 -0.58
C PRO A 9 2.02 -4.28 -0.19
N ALA A 10 1.30 -4.59 0.87
CA ALA A 10 1.07 -5.98 1.28
C ALA A 10 0.14 -6.76 0.33
N LEU A 11 -0.62 -6.06 -0.51
CA LEU A 11 -1.47 -6.66 -1.54
C LEU A 11 -0.75 -6.80 -2.88
N LEU A 12 0.39 -6.15 -3.07
CA LEU A 12 1.12 -6.17 -4.32
C LEU A 12 2.00 -7.42 -4.44
N ASP A 13 2.27 -7.82 -5.67
CA ASP A 13 3.18 -8.91 -6.03
C ASP A 13 2.81 -10.29 -5.44
N THR A 14 1.57 -10.51 -5.00
CA THR A 14 1.13 -11.75 -4.37
C THR A 14 -0.14 -12.32 -4.98
N VAL A 15 -0.27 -13.65 -4.95
CA VAL A 15 -1.50 -14.40 -5.25
C VAL A 15 -2.17 -14.93 -3.98
N GLN A 16 -1.61 -14.65 -2.80
CA GLN A 16 -2.16 -15.15 -1.55
C GLN A 16 -3.59 -14.63 -1.33
N GLY A 17 -4.51 -15.54 -1.02
CA GLY A 17 -5.93 -15.21 -0.81
C GLY A 17 -6.71 -14.90 -2.09
N MET A 18 -6.11 -15.02 -3.27
CA MET A 18 -6.80 -14.81 -4.54
C MET A 18 -7.51 -16.08 -5.03
N THR A 19 -8.62 -15.88 -5.71
CA THR A 19 -9.37 -16.94 -6.41
C THR A 19 -8.93 -16.98 -7.86
N ALA A 20 -8.57 -18.15 -8.36
CA ALA A 20 -8.25 -18.35 -9.75
C ALA A 20 -9.53 -18.40 -10.61
N LEU A 21 -9.56 -17.58 -11.66
CA LEU A 21 -10.54 -17.73 -12.74
C LEU A 21 -9.96 -18.58 -13.87
N ARG A 22 -8.68 -18.40 -14.15
CA ARG A 22 -7.92 -19.15 -15.15
C ARG A 22 -6.55 -19.50 -14.60
N GLU A 23 -6.13 -20.75 -14.76
CA GLU A 23 -4.77 -21.19 -14.41
C GLU A 23 -4.19 -22.08 -15.51
N ASN A 24 -2.98 -21.75 -15.93
CA ASN A 24 -2.19 -22.50 -16.91
C ASN A 24 -2.94 -22.84 -18.19
N SER A 25 -3.89 -22.00 -18.59
CA SER A 25 -4.77 -22.19 -19.74
C SER A 25 -4.70 -20.98 -20.65
N LYS A 26 -4.19 -21.20 -21.85
CA LYS A 26 -3.98 -20.16 -22.86
C LYS A 26 -5.31 -19.53 -23.31
N ASN A 27 -5.33 -18.21 -23.33
CA ASN A 27 -6.33 -17.37 -23.96
C ASN A 27 -5.61 -16.31 -24.80
N ASP A 28 -5.70 -16.37 -26.13
CA ASP A 28 -5.09 -15.38 -27.03
C ASP A 28 -6.11 -14.41 -27.64
N ASP A 29 -7.24 -14.88 -28.13
CA ASP A 29 -8.26 -14.06 -28.76
C ASP A 29 -9.52 -13.84 -27.91
N GLY A 30 -9.66 -14.59 -26.81
CA GLY A 30 -10.82 -14.54 -25.96
C GLY A 30 -10.79 -13.42 -24.92
N THR A 31 -11.93 -13.26 -24.25
CA THR A 31 -12.09 -12.34 -23.13
C THR A 31 -12.69 -13.10 -21.95
N ASP A 32 -12.00 -13.08 -20.81
CA ASP A 32 -12.50 -13.61 -19.56
C ASP A 32 -13.37 -12.56 -18.87
N CYS A 33 -14.50 -12.96 -18.32
CA CYS A 33 -15.39 -12.12 -17.53
C CYS A 33 -15.16 -12.42 -16.04
N VAL A 34 -14.58 -11.46 -15.32
CA VAL A 34 -14.28 -11.56 -13.89
C VAL A 34 -15.37 -10.84 -13.10
N PRO A 35 -16.07 -11.49 -12.14
CA PRO A 35 -17.00 -10.78 -11.26
C PRO A 35 -16.28 -9.64 -10.51
N GLY A 36 -16.77 -8.42 -10.68
CA GLY A 36 -16.20 -7.21 -10.11
C GLY A 36 -17.02 -6.67 -8.94
N VAL A 37 -17.15 -5.33 -8.86
CA VAL A 37 -17.77 -4.62 -7.74
C VAL A 37 -18.69 -3.50 -8.22
N GLU A 38 -19.76 -3.23 -7.47
CA GLU A 38 -20.73 -2.18 -7.81
C GLU A 38 -20.30 -0.79 -7.35
N TRP A 39 -19.48 -0.72 -6.33
CA TRP A 39 -19.07 0.55 -5.71
C TRP A 39 -17.99 1.31 -6.49
N PHE A 40 -17.30 0.66 -7.45
CA PHE A 40 -16.34 1.35 -8.32
C PHE A 40 -16.99 1.68 -9.67
N ARG A 41 -16.77 2.91 -10.14
CA ARG A 41 -17.30 3.38 -11.43
C ARG A 41 -16.17 3.85 -12.34
N PHE A 42 -16.29 3.48 -13.60
CA PHE A 42 -15.44 3.95 -14.68
C PHE A 42 -16.32 4.47 -15.82
N ASN A 43 -16.12 5.73 -16.25
CA ASN A 43 -16.96 6.41 -17.23
C ASN A 43 -18.47 6.38 -16.91
N GLY A 44 -18.83 6.44 -15.63
CA GLY A 44 -20.22 6.37 -15.16
C GLY A 44 -20.79 4.96 -15.08
N VAL A 45 -20.05 3.93 -15.51
CA VAL A 45 -20.49 2.53 -15.49
C VAL A 45 -19.90 1.82 -14.27
N ALA A 46 -20.73 1.11 -13.50
CA ALA A 46 -20.25 0.31 -12.38
C ALA A 46 -19.42 -0.88 -12.89
N ALA A 47 -18.30 -1.13 -12.24
CA ALA A 47 -17.39 -2.23 -12.58
C ALA A 47 -17.88 -3.58 -12.01
N THR A 48 -19.15 -3.92 -12.25
CA THR A 48 -19.76 -5.19 -11.82
C THR A 48 -19.10 -6.40 -12.48
N ASN A 49 -18.50 -6.18 -13.63
CA ASN A 49 -17.66 -7.15 -14.32
C ASN A 49 -16.39 -6.47 -14.83
N LEU A 50 -15.27 -7.17 -14.76
CA LEU A 50 -14.06 -6.80 -15.48
C LEU A 50 -13.85 -7.78 -16.63
N TYR A 51 -13.50 -7.26 -17.78
CA TYR A 51 -13.27 -8.04 -18.98
C TYR A 51 -11.75 -8.08 -19.27
N VAL A 52 -11.14 -9.25 -19.12
CA VAL A 52 -9.71 -9.46 -19.30
C VAL A 52 -9.46 -10.14 -20.64
N SER A 53 -8.86 -9.43 -21.57
CA SER A 53 -8.55 -9.97 -22.90
C SER A 53 -7.22 -10.71 -22.94
N GLY A 54 -7.15 -11.78 -23.72
CA GLY A 54 -5.89 -12.41 -24.12
C GLY A 54 -4.88 -11.42 -24.71
N ASN A 55 -5.36 -10.34 -25.29
CA ASN A 55 -4.59 -9.27 -25.92
C ASN A 55 -4.14 -8.16 -24.93
N LEU A 56 -4.09 -8.44 -23.61
CA LEU A 56 -3.54 -7.60 -22.53
C LEU A 56 -4.20 -6.22 -22.40
N TRP A 57 -5.51 -6.19 -22.46
CA TRP A 57 -6.32 -5.04 -22.06
C TRP A 57 -7.41 -5.46 -21.08
N VAL A 58 -7.92 -4.51 -20.33
CA VAL A 58 -9.01 -4.69 -19.35
C VAL A 58 -10.14 -3.71 -19.64
N GLY A 59 -11.36 -4.25 -19.69
CA GLY A 59 -12.60 -3.47 -19.69
C GLY A 59 -13.16 -3.37 -18.28
N LEU A 60 -13.59 -2.19 -17.87
CA LEU A 60 -14.11 -1.86 -16.55
C LEU A 60 -15.62 -1.61 -16.62
N GLY A 61 -16.41 -2.61 -16.28
CA GLY A 61 -17.87 -2.59 -16.40
C GLY A 61 -18.40 -2.81 -17.81
N THR A 62 -17.57 -2.76 -18.82
CA THR A 62 -17.90 -3.01 -20.23
C THR A 62 -16.82 -3.83 -20.92
N SER A 63 -17.14 -4.48 -22.04
CA SER A 63 -16.17 -5.23 -22.86
C SER A 63 -15.36 -4.35 -23.82
N ALA A 64 -15.28 -3.05 -23.57
CA ALA A 64 -14.45 -2.13 -24.34
C ALA A 64 -12.98 -2.18 -23.89
N GLU A 65 -12.06 -1.92 -24.81
CA GLU A 65 -10.62 -1.79 -24.54
C GLU A 65 -10.31 -0.49 -23.80
N GLN A 66 -10.50 -0.45 -22.48
CA GLN A 66 -10.35 0.77 -21.69
C GLN A 66 -8.96 0.93 -21.07
N LEU A 67 -8.44 -0.08 -20.38
CA LEU A 67 -7.08 -0.09 -19.86
C LEU A 67 -6.22 -1.02 -20.70
N LYS A 68 -5.32 -0.46 -21.50
CA LYS A 68 -4.35 -1.17 -22.32
C LYS A 68 -3.03 -1.22 -21.59
N VAL A 69 -2.71 -2.36 -20.96
CA VAL A 69 -1.47 -2.50 -20.18
C VAL A 69 -0.26 -2.75 -21.10
N TRP A 70 -0.45 -3.65 -22.08
CA TRP A 70 0.53 -3.95 -23.14
C TRP A 70 -0.22 -4.49 -24.33
N ARG A 71 -1.22 -3.73 -24.79
CA ARG A 71 -2.17 -4.20 -25.79
C ARG A 71 -1.50 -4.55 -27.10
N ARG A 72 -1.59 -5.80 -27.47
CA ARG A 72 -1.07 -6.38 -28.70
C ARG A 72 -1.68 -7.78 -28.93
N ASP A 73 -1.30 -8.48 -29.98
CA ASP A 73 -1.58 -9.89 -30.23
C ASP A 73 -0.73 -10.76 -29.28
N ALA A 74 -1.28 -11.03 -28.11
CA ALA A 74 -0.62 -11.62 -26.94
C ALA A 74 -1.33 -12.91 -26.49
N ALA A 75 -0.96 -13.48 -25.35
CA ALA A 75 -1.72 -14.54 -24.72
C ALA A 75 -1.70 -14.42 -23.21
N VAL A 76 -2.87 -14.50 -22.57
CA VAL A 76 -3.04 -14.60 -21.11
C VAL A 76 -3.16 -16.08 -20.73
N TYR A 77 -2.48 -16.47 -19.65
CA TYR A 77 -2.50 -17.85 -19.13
C TYR A 77 -3.12 -17.96 -17.76
N ASN A 78 -2.98 -16.92 -16.95
CA ASN A 78 -3.48 -16.94 -15.58
C ASN A 78 -4.21 -15.64 -15.27
N VAL A 79 -5.38 -15.78 -14.62
CA VAL A 79 -6.19 -14.67 -14.12
C VAL A 79 -6.68 -15.03 -12.73
N TRP A 80 -6.38 -14.16 -11.75
CA TRP A 80 -6.85 -14.29 -10.37
C TRP A 80 -7.53 -13.01 -9.93
N HIS A 81 -8.44 -13.14 -9.00
CA HIS A 81 -9.11 -11.98 -8.38
C HIS A 81 -9.31 -12.17 -6.88
N GLN A 82 -9.48 -11.06 -6.18
CA GLN A 82 -9.72 -11.01 -4.75
C GLN A 82 -10.53 -9.77 -4.40
N GLN A 83 -11.38 -9.88 -3.38
CA GLN A 83 -12.02 -8.74 -2.74
C GLN A 83 -11.70 -8.74 -1.25
N GLY A 84 -11.68 -7.56 -0.64
CA GLY A 84 -11.39 -7.41 0.78
C GLY A 84 -11.41 -5.95 1.20
N THR A 85 -10.81 -5.69 2.34
CA THR A 85 -10.62 -4.34 2.87
C THR A 85 -9.15 -4.12 3.21
N VAL A 86 -8.67 -2.91 2.99
CA VAL A 86 -7.34 -2.47 3.38
C VAL A 86 -7.49 -1.11 4.06
N ALA A 87 -7.04 -1.00 5.32
CA ALA A 87 -7.19 0.21 6.13
C ALA A 87 -8.64 0.78 6.13
N GLY A 88 -9.65 -0.10 6.24
CA GLY A 88 -11.05 0.29 6.22
C GLY A 88 -11.65 0.59 4.83
N VAL A 89 -10.83 0.66 3.79
CA VAL A 89 -11.29 0.89 2.41
C VAL A 89 -11.45 -0.45 1.70
N ALA A 90 -12.62 -0.69 1.10
CA ALA A 90 -12.82 -1.89 0.30
C ALA A 90 -11.96 -1.84 -0.97
N PHE A 91 -11.45 -2.99 -1.35
CA PHE A 91 -10.69 -3.16 -2.59
C PHE A 91 -11.18 -4.36 -3.40
N PHE A 92 -10.98 -4.27 -4.70
CA PHE A 92 -10.99 -5.38 -5.63
C PHE A 92 -9.63 -5.46 -6.30
N LYS A 93 -9.03 -6.64 -6.31
CA LYS A 93 -7.74 -6.91 -6.96
C LYS A 93 -7.93 -7.91 -8.08
N LEU A 94 -7.39 -7.58 -9.24
CA LEU A 94 -7.21 -8.45 -10.40
C LEU A 94 -5.72 -8.65 -10.60
N ARG A 95 -5.26 -9.89 -10.84
CA ARG A 95 -3.91 -10.20 -11.27
C ARG A 95 -3.96 -10.99 -12.55
N VAL A 96 -3.14 -10.60 -13.51
CA VAL A 96 -3.06 -11.19 -14.84
C VAL A 96 -1.62 -11.54 -15.16
N GLN A 97 -1.40 -12.74 -15.68
CA GLN A 97 -0.11 -13.20 -16.17
C GLN A 97 -0.24 -13.75 -17.58
N GLY A 98 0.67 -13.35 -18.43
CA GLY A 98 0.68 -13.78 -19.83
C GLY A 98 2.04 -13.57 -20.51
N TYR A 99 2.00 -13.60 -21.83
CA TYR A 99 3.15 -13.38 -22.68
C TYR A 99 2.80 -12.41 -23.80
N LEU A 100 3.77 -11.60 -24.21
CA LEU A 100 3.59 -10.53 -25.19
C LEU A 100 3.31 -11.03 -26.62
N HIS A 101 3.31 -12.30 -26.89
CA HIS A 101 2.96 -12.85 -28.20
C HIS A 101 2.30 -14.22 -28.01
N TYR A 102 1.23 -14.47 -28.75
CA TYR A 102 0.42 -15.68 -28.63
C TYR A 102 1.18 -16.99 -28.85
N SER A 103 2.28 -16.96 -29.57
CA SER A 103 3.03 -18.17 -29.95
C SER A 103 4.28 -18.41 -29.09
N THR A 104 4.55 -17.59 -28.07
CA THR A 104 5.74 -17.74 -27.23
C THR A 104 5.39 -17.87 -25.75
N THR A 105 6.20 -18.64 -25.02
CA THR A 105 6.22 -18.71 -23.56
C THR A 105 7.61 -18.44 -23.01
N ALA A 106 8.47 -17.77 -23.81
CA ALA A 106 9.81 -17.41 -23.38
C ALA A 106 9.75 -16.37 -22.24
N ALA A 107 10.62 -16.56 -21.25
CA ALA A 107 10.58 -15.78 -20.00
C ALA A 107 10.77 -14.28 -20.22
N GLU A 108 11.58 -13.87 -21.20
CA GLU A 108 11.83 -12.48 -21.58
C GLU A 108 10.60 -11.74 -22.13
N HIS A 109 9.56 -12.49 -22.53
CA HIS A 109 8.29 -11.97 -23.02
C HIS A 109 7.15 -12.12 -22.01
N SER A 110 7.44 -12.66 -20.83
CA SER A 110 6.47 -12.80 -19.76
C SER A 110 6.10 -11.44 -19.19
N ILE A 111 4.82 -11.26 -18.91
CA ILE A 111 4.27 -10.08 -18.26
C ILE A 111 3.34 -10.49 -17.13
N THR A 112 3.46 -9.82 -15.99
CA THR A 112 2.47 -9.94 -14.90
C THR A 112 2.12 -8.54 -14.40
N TYR A 113 0.82 -8.26 -14.32
CA TYR A 113 0.33 -7.02 -13.76
C TYR A 113 -0.84 -7.26 -12.81
N GLU A 114 -1.05 -6.31 -11.93
CA GLU A 114 -2.17 -6.25 -11.01
C GLU A 114 -2.94 -4.95 -11.20
N LEU A 115 -4.26 -5.03 -11.18
CA LEU A 115 -5.14 -3.87 -11.14
C LEU A 115 -5.91 -3.91 -9.83
N ILE A 116 -5.83 -2.86 -9.04
CA ILE A 116 -6.56 -2.74 -7.79
C ILE A 116 -7.53 -1.57 -7.91
N LEU A 117 -8.81 -1.85 -7.69
CA LEU A 117 -9.86 -0.85 -7.57
C LEU A 117 -10.08 -0.57 -6.10
N LEU A 118 -10.17 0.69 -5.70
CA LEU A 118 -10.38 1.14 -4.34
C LEU A 118 -11.76 1.79 -4.21
N GLN A 119 -12.41 1.61 -3.06
CA GLN A 119 -13.74 2.16 -2.81
C GLN A 119 -13.76 3.70 -2.81
N ASP A 120 -12.63 4.34 -2.57
CA ASP A 120 -12.48 5.80 -2.66
C ASP A 120 -12.43 6.33 -4.12
N GLY A 121 -12.63 5.44 -5.09
CA GLY A 121 -12.66 5.75 -6.52
C GLY A 121 -11.32 5.66 -7.23
N ARG A 122 -10.21 5.53 -6.50
CA ARG A 122 -8.88 5.38 -7.11
C ARG A 122 -8.68 3.97 -7.65
N MET A 123 -7.76 3.83 -8.62
CA MET A 123 -7.27 2.53 -9.03
C MET A 123 -5.74 2.54 -9.10
N VAL A 124 -5.14 1.35 -8.95
CA VAL A 124 -3.69 1.16 -8.97
C VAL A 124 -3.35 0.08 -9.98
N LEU A 125 -2.44 0.38 -10.90
CA LEU A 125 -1.83 -0.58 -11.80
C LEU A 125 -0.41 -0.86 -11.31
N ASN A 126 -0.13 -2.12 -10.96
CA ASN A 126 1.20 -2.60 -10.61
C ASN A 126 1.71 -3.51 -11.73
N LEU A 127 2.73 -3.09 -12.45
CA LEU A 127 3.47 -3.93 -13.39
C LEU A 127 4.55 -4.69 -12.60
N CYS A 128 4.14 -5.81 -11.99
CA CYS A 128 5.00 -6.60 -11.09
C CYS A 128 6.12 -7.33 -11.81
N GLN A 129 5.85 -7.81 -13.02
CA GLN A 129 6.83 -8.45 -13.88
C GLN A 129 6.75 -7.84 -15.28
N PRO A 130 7.57 -6.83 -15.58
CA PRO A 130 7.69 -6.30 -16.93
C PRO A 130 8.39 -7.31 -17.83
N PRO A 131 8.10 -7.32 -19.15
CA PRO A 131 8.90 -8.06 -20.11
C PRO A 131 10.33 -7.48 -20.13
N THR A 132 11.33 -8.33 -20.36
CA THR A 132 12.73 -7.90 -20.43
C THR A 132 13.24 -7.74 -21.86
N SER A 133 12.46 -8.19 -22.84
CA SER A 133 12.77 -8.01 -24.27
C SER A 133 11.89 -6.93 -24.90
N ALA A 134 12.49 -6.05 -25.68
CA ALA A 134 11.81 -5.02 -26.46
C ALA A 134 11.25 -5.52 -27.83
N SER A 135 11.35 -6.83 -28.11
CA SER A 135 10.98 -7.39 -29.43
C SER A 135 9.49 -7.25 -29.75
N TYR A 136 8.66 -7.10 -28.73
CA TYR A 136 7.21 -7.00 -28.85
C TYR A 136 6.69 -5.72 -28.22
N SER A 137 6.58 -4.65 -29.00
CA SER A 137 5.93 -3.40 -28.57
C SER A 137 4.42 -3.58 -28.40
N GLY A 138 3.80 -2.76 -27.60
CA GLY A 138 2.35 -2.72 -27.35
C GLY A 138 1.85 -1.32 -27.07
N GLU A 139 0.54 -1.16 -26.92
CA GLU A 139 -0.06 0.10 -26.52
C GLU A 139 -0.21 0.11 -24.98
N HIS A 140 0.15 1.24 -24.38
CA HIS A 140 0.07 1.48 -22.94
C HIS A 140 -0.76 2.73 -22.68
N ARG A 141 -2.07 2.58 -22.47
CA ARG A 141 -2.95 3.72 -22.29
C ARG A 141 -4.21 3.41 -21.52
N LEU A 142 -4.79 4.42 -20.88
CA LEU A 142 -6.13 4.41 -20.32
C LEU A 142 -7.03 5.29 -21.19
N ILE A 143 -8.16 4.73 -21.64
CA ILE A 143 -9.15 5.42 -22.48
C ILE A 143 -10.35 5.78 -21.61
N CYS A 144 -10.55 7.09 -21.40
CA CYS A 144 -11.61 7.66 -20.55
C CYS A 144 -12.56 8.48 -21.41
N GLY A 145 -13.59 7.87 -21.94
CA GLY A 145 -14.50 8.56 -22.87
C GLY A 145 -13.76 9.04 -24.13
N SER A 146 -13.64 10.37 -24.28
CA SER A 146 -12.88 10.97 -25.39
C SER A 146 -11.41 11.24 -25.06
N GLU A 147 -10.99 11.08 -23.82
CA GLU A 147 -9.61 11.31 -23.37
C GLU A 147 -8.81 10.03 -23.39
N THR A 148 -7.53 10.15 -23.69
CA THR A 148 -6.57 9.05 -23.65
C THR A 148 -5.35 9.48 -22.86
N LEU A 149 -5.00 8.70 -21.85
CA LEU A 149 -3.81 8.89 -21.02
C LEU A 149 -2.78 7.83 -21.41
N GLU A 150 -1.63 8.26 -21.87
CA GLU A 150 -0.49 7.36 -22.13
C GLU A 150 0.13 6.96 -20.78
N LEU A 151 0.48 5.67 -20.64
CA LEU A 151 1.05 5.13 -19.42
C LEU A 151 2.57 4.97 -19.56
N PRO A 152 3.37 5.42 -18.60
CA PRO A 152 4.84 5.37 -18.68
C PRO A 152 5.37 3.95 -18.34
N LEU A 153 4.87 2.93 -19.01
CA LEU A 153 5.33 1.56 -18.83
C LEU A 153 6.53 1.27 -19.76
N THR A 154 7.56 0.68 -19.17
CA THR A 154 8.84 0.46 -19.86
C THR A 154 9.31 -0.98 -19.70
N VAL A 155 9.94 -1.52 -20.74
CA VAL A 155 10.59 -2.84 -20.74
C VAL A 155 11.63 -2.91 -19.61
N GLY A 156 11.59 -3.98 -18.83
CA GLY A 156 12.53 -4.25 -17.73
C GLY A 156 12.31 -3.43 -16.46
N GLN A 157 11.34 -2.50 -16.46
CA GLN A 157 11.08 -1.62 -15.31
C GLN A 157 9.77 -1.98 -14.61
N LYS A 158 9.85 -2.37 -13.35
CA LYS A 158 8.67 -2.46 -12.46
C LYS A 158 8.12 -1.06 -12.25
N THR A 159 6.82 -0.91 -12.41
CA THR A 159 6.16 0.39 -12.30
C THR A 159 4.84 0.23 -11.56
N VAL A 160 4.57 1.11 -10.61
CA VAL A 160 3.27 1.26 -9.97
C VAL A 160 2.69 2.59 -10.35
N LEU A 161 1.48 2.60 -10.88
CA LEU A 161 0.75 3.79 -11.28
C LEU A 161 -0.52 3.91 -10.43
N THR A 162 -0.74 5.08 -9.87
CA THR A 162 -1.99 5.45 -9.19
C THR A 162 -2.81 6.35 -10.09
N PHE A 163 -4.05 5.95 -10.32
CA PHE A 163 -5.04 6.73 -11.07
C PHE A 163 -6.02 7.34 -10.06
N THR A 164 -6.08 8.67 -10.04
CA THR A 164 -6.99 9.42 -9.18
C THR A 164 -8.08 10.04 -10.04
N PRO A 165 -9.36 9.72 -9.78
CA PRO A 165 -10.45 10.29 -10.56
C PRO A 165 -10.64 11.77 -10.20
N GLY A 166 -10.91 12.61 -11.20
CA GLY A 166 -11.35 13.99 -11.00
C GLY A 166 -12.80 14.07 -10.50
N ASP A 167 -13.57 13.01 -10.73
CA ASP A 167 -14.94 12.81 -10.26
C ASP A 167 -15.07 11.31 -9.88
N ALA A 168 -14.93 11.00 -8.59
CA ALA A 168 -14.95 9.64 -8.07
C ALA A 168 -16.33 8.96 -8.25
N GLU A 169 -17.42 9.72 -8.27
CA GLU A 169 -18.77 9.19 -8.45
C GLU A 169 -18.97 8.61 -9.87
N ASN A 170 -18.36 9.25 -10.87
CA ASN A 170 -18.54 8.88 -12.28
C ASN A 170 -17.28 8.31 -12.95
N GLY A 171 -16.09 8.61 -12.43
CA GLY A 171 -14.80 8.13 -13.00
C GLY A 171 -14.60 8.56 -14.46
N LYS A 172 -14.87 9.86 -14.77
CA LYS A 172 -14.82 10.36 -16.15
C LYS A 172 -13.51 11.04 -16.54
N SER A 173 -12.76 11.54 -15.58
CA SER A 173 -11.45 12.15 -15.79
C SER A 173 -10.45 11.57 -14.79
N TRP A 174 -9.18 11.48 -15.17
CA TRP A 174 -8.18 10.78 -14.38
C TRP A 174 -6.85 11.53 -14.38
N ALA A 175 -6.23 11.61 -13.21
CA ALA A 175 -4.82 11.97 -13.08
C ALA A 175 -4.01 10.70 -12.81
N VAL A 176 -2.80 10.62 -13.36
CA VAL A 176 -1.89 9.47 -13.19
C VAL A 176 -0.63 9.95 -12.49
N THR A 177 -0.24 9.25 -11.44
CA THR A 177 1.02 9.48 -10.70
C THR A 177 1.75 8.16 -10.51
N GLU A 178 3.08 8.19 -10.47
CA GLU A 178 3.87 7.02 -10.08
C GLU A 178 3.84 6.83 -8.56
N GLY A 179 3.85 5.56 -8.15
CA GLY A 179 3.90 5.16 -6.75
C GLY A 179 2.61 4.56 -6.24
N VAL A 180 2.70 4.02 -5.03
CA VAL A 180 1.59 3.39 -4.31
C VAL A 180 0.81 4.46 -3.56
N PRO A 181 -0.53 4.56 -3.72
CA PRO A 181 -1.30 5.57 -3.02
C PRO A 181 -1.45 5.23 -1.54
N ARG A 182 -1.65 6.24 -0.73
CA ARG A 182 -2.16 6.03 0.62
C ARG A 182 -3.62 5.59 0.56
N VAL A 183 -3.98 4.61 1.36
CA VAL A 183 -5.35 4.09 1.45
C VAL A 183 -5.82 4.16 2.89
N GLY A 184 -7.00 4.72 3.10
CA GLY A 184 -7.63 4.88 4.41
C GLY A 184 -7.56 6.31 4.95
N ASN A 185 -8.32 6.54 6.01
CA ASN A 185 -8.37 7.83 6.70
C ASN A 185 -7.25 7.91 7.73
N PHE A 186 -6.05 8.22 7.29
CA PHE A 186 -4.94 8.47 8.19
C PHE A 186 -4.95 9.93 8.64
N ARG A 187 -4.83 10.14 9.95
CA ARG A 187 -4.63 11.46 10.55
C ARG A 187 -3.56 11.37 11.61
N PHE A 188 -2.75 12.40 11.68
CA PHE A 188 -1.64 12.49 12.61
C PHE A 188 -1.82 13.70 13.53
N LEU A 189 -1.55 13.48 14.81
CA LEU A 189 -1.40 14.53 15.82
C LEU A 189 -0.09 14.31 16.55
N THR A 190 0.46 15.35 17.14
CA THR A 190 1.67 15.26 17.96
C THR A 190 1.35 15.61 19.39
N GLY A 191 1.87 14.85 20.34
CA GLY A 191 1.83 15.17 21.76
C GLY A 191 3.23 15.49 22.28
N SER A 192 3.34 16.46 23.18
CA SER A 192 4.56 16.78 23.91
C SER A 192 4.21 17.49 25.21
N GLY A 193 4.78 17.03 26.33
CA GLY A 193 4.55 17.66 27.65
C GLY A 193 3.09 17.74 28.08
N GLY A 194 2.21 16.78 27.64
CA GLY A 194 0.79 16.77 27.94
C GLY A 194 -0.07 17.69 27.04
N ILE A 195 0.54 18.35 26.06
CA ILE A 195 -0.14 19.20 25.09
C ILE A 195 -0.20 18.46 23.76
N LEU A 196 -1.36 18.53 23.08
CA LEU A 196 -1.53 18.05 21.72
C LEU A 196 -1.31 19.18 20.72
N TYR A 197 -0.73 18.85 19.57
CA TYR A 197 -0.40 19.79 18.51
C TYR A 197 -0.90 19.27 17.16
N THR A 198 -1.38 20.18 16.33
CA THR A 198 -1.52 20.01 14.90
C THR A 198 -0.38 20.73 14.17
N VAL A 199 -0.25 20.52 12.86
CA VAL A 199 0.69 21.27 12.01
C VAL A 199 -0.10 22.25 11.17
N GLN A 200 0.17 23.55 11.35
CA GLN A 200 -0.39 24.64 10.57
C GLN A 200 0.74 25.50 10.00
N ASP A 201 0.67 25.79 8.72
CA ASP A 201 1.67 26.64 8.03
C ASP A 201 3.14 26.21 8.28
N GLY A 202 3.37 24.90 8.41
CA GLY A 202 4.69 24.33 8.63
C GLY A 202 5.22 24.44 10.08
N ALA A 203 4.39 24.84 11.04
CA ALA A 203 4.72 24.93 12.46
C ALA A 203 3.74 24.14 13.33
N PHE A 204 4.15 23.78 14.56
CA PHE A 204 3.24 23.21 15.53
C PHE A 204 2.34 24.26 16.15
N ALA A 205 1.03 24.03 16.09
CA ALA A 205 -0.01 24.81 16.77
C ALA A 205 -0.60 23.98 17.92
N PRO A 206 -0.55 24.46 19.18
CA PRO A 206 -1.11 23.73 20.30
C PRO A 206 -2.64 23.67 20.20
N LEU A 207 -3.21 22.54 20.56
CA LEU A 207 -4.63 22.32 20.64
C LEU A 207 -5.16 22.61 22.06
N ALA A 208 -6.40 23.06 22.16
CA ALA A 208 -7.07 23.25 23.43
C ALA A 208 -7.49 21.91 24.07
N GLU A 209 -7.76 20.93 23.24
CA GLU A 209 -8.11 19.57 23.66
C GLU A 209 -6.88 18.82 24.14
N THR A 210 -7.05 18.08 25.23
CA THR A 210 -5.98 17.25 25.82
C THR A 210 -6.24 15.76 25.67
N ALA A 211 -7.46 15.37 25.27
CA ALA A 211 -7.84 13.98 25.10
C ALA A 211 -7.87 13.60 23.61
N LEU A 212 -7.18 12.49 23.28
CA LEU A 212 -7.21 11.93 21.94
C LEU A 212 -8.58 11.31 21.66
N SER A 213 -9.14 11.64 20.50
CA SER A 213 -10.40 11.05 20.01
C SER A 213 -10.40 11.04 18.48
N GLY A 214 -11.13 10.11 17.87
CA GLY A 214 -11.30 10.08 16.42
C GLY A 214 -11.85 11.40 15.85
N ALA A 215 -12.78 12.06 16.57
CA ALA A 215 -13.31 13.36 16.18
C ALA A 215 -12.23 14.45 16.16
N LEU A 216 -11.31 14.44 17.13
CA LEU A 216 -10.19 15.37 17.18
C LEU A 216 -9.24 15.16 15.99
N PHE A 217 -8.91 13.91 15.66
CA PHE A 217 -8.07 13.57 14.51
C PHE A 217 -8.70 14.01 13.20
N LEU A 218 -10.01 13.80 13.02
CA LEU A 218 -10.72 14.23 11.83
C LEU A 218 -10.75 15.75 11.69
N ALA A 219 -10.91 16.47 12.80
CA ALA A 219 -11.02 17.93 12.79
C ALA A 219 -9.66 18.64 12.71
N GLN A 220 -8.63 18.11 13.37
CA GLN A 220 -7.36 18.82 13.60
C GLN A 220 -6.11 18.04 13.13
N GLY A 221 -6.26 16.75 12.81
CA GLY A 221 -5.14 15.90 12.38
C GLY A 221 -4.70 16.21 10.95
N THR A 222 -3.41 16.11 10.71
CA THR A 222 -2.82 16.22 9.38
C THR A 222 -2.87 14.89 8.63
N GLU A 223 -2.90 14.93 7.31
CA GLU A 223 -2.83 13.74 6.46
C GLU A 223 -1.42 13.16 6.39
N ASP A 224 -0.43 14.01 6.59
CA ASP A 224 0.97 13.65 6.61
C ASP A 224 1.53 13.68 8.04
N PRO A 225 2.43 12.73 8.39
CA PRO A 225 3.15 12.82 9.64
C PRO A 225 4.05 14.07 9.63
N PRO A 226 4.23 14.71 10.80
CA PRO A 226 5.15 15.85 10.88
C PRO A 226 6.55 15.46 10.42
N PRO A 227 7.24 16.31 9.65
CA PRO A 227 8.62 16.03 9.24
C PRO A 227 9.55 15.97 10.45
N PRO A 228 10.62 15.14 10.42
CA PRO A 228 11.55 14.98 11.54
C PRO A 228 12.16 16.30 12.04
N ALA A 229 12.45 17.22 11.12
CA ALA A 229 12.99 18.55 11.48
C ALA A 229 11.99 19.36 12.32
N LEU A 230 10.69 19.23 12.05
CA LEU A 230 9.67 19.91 12.84
C LEU A 230 9.50 19.23 14.22
N LEU A 231 9.53 17.89 14.27
CA LEU A 231 9.46 17.14 15.54
C LEU A 231 10.59 17.52 16.50
N ALA A 232 11.79 17.82 15.99
CA ALA A 232 12.93 18.24 16.79
C ALA A 232 12.69 19.58 17.53
N SER A 233 11.67 20.35 17.18
CA SER A 233 11.32 21.59 17.88
C SER A 233 10.55 21.38 19.17
N LEU A 234 10.07 20.17 19.46
CA LEU A 234 9.34 19.83 20.65
C LEU A 234 10.17 18.91 21.57
N PRO A 235 10.10 19.06 22.90
CA PRO A 235 10.74 18.14 23.82
C PRO A 235 9.96 16.81 23.82
N SER A 236 10.68 15.70 23.60
CA SER A 236 10.10 14.33 23.66
C SER A 236 8.75 14.18 22.93
N PRO A 237 8.68 14.47 21.63
CA PRO A 237 7.41 14.41 20.92
C PRO A 237 6.96 12.96 20.73
N THR A 238 5.64 12.73 20.84
CA THR A 238 4.97 11.50 20.45
C THR A 238 4.06 11.80 19.27
N VAL A 239 4.21 11.07 18.18
CA VAL A 239 3.31 11.17 17.03
C VAL A 239 2.23 10.10 17.16
N TYR A 240 0.99 10.51 17.12
CA TYR A 240 -0.18 9.63 17.16
C TYR A 240 -0.76 9.46 15.77
N LEU A 241 -1.07 8.23 15.42
CA LEU A 241 -1.78 7.87 14.19
C LEU A 241 -3.21 7.42 14.55
N TRP A 242 -4.17 7.94 13.81
CA TRP A 242 -5.54 7.45 13.80
C TRP A 242 -5.91 6.89 12.42
N THR A 243 -6.57 5.73 12.41
CA THR A 243 -6.90 4.97 11.20
C THR A 243 -8.32 4.42 11.26
N ASP A 244 -9.32 5.22 11.62
CA ASP A 244 -10.68 4.78 11.96
C ASP A 244 -10.74 3.77 13.14
N ALA A 245 -9.63 3.64 13.87
CA ALA A 245 -9.56 2.82 15.07
C ALA A 245 -10.33 3.46 16.23
N PRO A 246 -10.90 2.66 17.15
CA PRO A 246 -11.55 3.23 18.32
C PRO A 246 -10.58 4.03 19.20
N GLU A 247 -9.30 3.67 19.22
CA GLU A 247 -8.26 4.39 19.98
C GLU A 247 -7.05 4.74 19.12
N PRO A 248 -6.47 5.95 19.30
CA PRO A 248 -5.24 6.35 18.62
C PRO A 248 -4.05 5.54 19.11
N ILE A 249 -3.11 5.32 18.19
CA ILE A 249 -1.91 4.54 18.46
C ILE A 249 -0.71 5.48 18.49
N PRO A 250 0.12 5.46 19.54
CA PRO A 250 1.38 6.18 19.53
C PRO A 250 2.34 5.57 18.51
N MET A 251 2.86 6.42 17.62
CA MET A 251 3.72 6.01 16.51
C MET A 251 5.20 6.24 16.76
N GLN A 252 5.51 7.08 17.73
CA GLN A 252 6.88 7.42 18.08
C GLN A 252 6.98 7.77 19.55
N ALA A 253 7.91 7.13 20.25
CA ALA A 253 8.36 7.52 21.56
C ALA A 253 9.81 8.02 21.46
N ALA A 254 10.14 9.09 22.16
CA ALA A 254 11.54 9.46 22.33
C ALA A 254 12.15 8.51 23.38
N ILE A 255 13.20 7.82 22.96
CA ILE A 255 13.98 6.93 23.83
C ILE A 255 15.33 7.61 24.05
N THR A 256 15.68 7.86 25.30
CA THR A 256 16.99 8.38 25.68
C THR A 256 17.70 7.38 26.58
N ALA A 257 18.95 7.08 26.27
CA ALA A 257 19.81 6.27 27.12
C ALA A 257 20.80 7.16 27.85
N ASP A 258 20.71 7.17 29.17
CA ASP A 258 21.71 7.78 30.05
C ASP A 258 21.67 7.02 31.38
N PRO A 259 22.63 6.17 31.68
CA PRO A 259 23.88 5.87 30.94
C PRO A 259 23.68 5.01 29.68
N PRO A 260 24.71 4.84 28.80
CA PRO A 260 24.66 3.97 27.62
C PRO A 260 24.40 2.51 27.99
N ASP A 261 24.13 1.68 26.99
CA ASP A 261 23.79 0.24 27.11
C ASP A 261 22.49 -0.03 27.91
N GLN A 262 21.53 0.87 27.77
CA GLN A 262 20.19 0.67 28.29
C GLN A 262 19.34 -0.21 27.34
N THR A 263 18.56 -1.11 27.93
CA THR A 263 17.58 -1.90 27.19
C THR A 263 16.17 -1.42 27.51
N LEU A 264 15.41 -1.09 26.48
CA LEU A 264 14.01 -0.76 26.58
C LEU A 264 13.18 -1.83 25.86
N GLU A 265 12.18 -2.37 26.55
CA GLU A 265 11.19 -3.26 25.94
C GLU A 265 9.87 -2.50 25.77
N THR A 266 9.26 -2.67 24.61
CA THR A 266 7.94 -2.12 24.34
C THR A 266 7.07 -3.14 23.64
N VAL A 267 5.79 -3.14 23.96
CA VAL A 267 4.79 -3.96 23.26
C VAL A 267 4.06 -3.07 22.28
N CYS A 268 4.18 -3.43 21.00
CA CYS A 268 3.34 -2.86 19.96
C CYS A 268 2.07 -3.72 19.87
N ASP A 269 0.97 -3.22 20.40
CA ASP A 269 -0.32 -3.90 20.25
C ASP A 269 -0.83 -3.70 18.84
N MET A 270 -0.70 -4.76 18.03
CA MET A 270 -1.09 -4.79 16.63
C MET A 270 -2.45 -5.49 16.44
N ALA A 271 -3.19 -5.76 17.51
CA ALA A 271 -4.48 -6.45 17.47
C ALA A 271 -5.56 -5.67 16.71
N HIS A 272 -5.29 -4.40 16.41
CA HIS A 272 -6.26 -3.58 15.70
C HIS A 272 -6.36 -3.99 14.21
N PRO A 273 -7.58 -4.26 13.68
CA PRO A 273 -7.76 -4.72 12.31
C PRO A 273 -7.27 -3.74 11.23
N SER A 274 -7.09 -2.47 11.60
CA SER A 274 -6.56 -1.45 10.69
C SER A 274 -5.02 -1.38 10.67
N ILE A 275 -4.30 -2.14 11.50
CA ILE A 275 -2.84 -2.13 11.53
C ILE A 275 -2.29 -3.37 10.85
N ALA A 276 -1.57 -3.25 9.75
CA ALA A 276 -0.85 -4.33 9.07
C ALA A 276 0.61 -3.94 8.78
N GLY A 277 1.34 -3.43 9.74
CA GLY A 277 2.75 -3.12 9.56
C GLY A 277 3.30 -2.24 10.68
N ILE A 278 4.59 -2.34 10.93
CA ILE A 278 5.32 -1.46 11.81
C ILE A 278 5.52 -0.15 11.07
N ALA A 279 4.96 0.92 11.58
CA ALA A 279 5.33 2.25 11.12
C ALA A 279 6.81 2.48 11.45
N LYS A 280 7.48 3.15 10.54
CA LYS A 280 8.93 3.38 10.60
C LYS A 280 9.37 3.92 11.95
N LEU A 281 10.16 3.13 12.67
CA LEU A 281 10.91 3.62 13.82
C LEU A 281 12.03 4.52 13.32
N THR A 282 12.10 5.74 13.85
CA THR A 282 13.24 6.64 13.62
C THR A 282 13.85 6.97 14.96
N ALA A 283 15.15 6.74 15.12
CA ALA A 283 15.92 7.18 16.28
C ALA A 283 17.02 8.12 15.81
N ALA A 284 17.25 9.19 16.55
CA ALA A 284 18.50 9.95 16.40
C ALA A 284 19.64 9.09 16.95
N GLY A 285 20.75 8.96 16.19
CA GLY A 285 21.83 8.06 16.55
C GLY A 285 21.51 6.58 16.23
N SER A 286 20.86 6.31 15.13
CA SER A 286 20.40 4.96 14.72
C SER A 286 21.50 3.89 14.68
N ASP A 287 22.78 4.29 14.52
CA ASP A 287 23.92 3.39 14.47
C ASP A 287 24.28 2.79 15.84
N THR A 288 23.74 3.37 16.92
CA THR A 288 23.97 2.92 18.30
C THR A 288 22.77 2.17 18.88
N VAL A 289 21.77 1.83 18.06
CA VAL A 289 20.57 1.12 18.51
C VAL A 289 20.47 -0.23 17.80
N THR A 290 20.36 -1.29 18.57
CA THR A 290 19.96 -2.61 18.06
C THR A 290 18.52 -2.94 18.44
N VAL A 291 17.82 -3.64 17.56
CA VAL A 291 16.41 -4.03 17.75
C VAL A 291 16.28 -5.53 17.60
N ALA A 292 15.63 -6.16 18.55
CA ALA A 292 15.19 -7.54 18.50
C ALA A 292 13.67 -7.62 18.63
N ALA A 293 13.06 -8.58 17.97
CA ALA A 293 11.61 -8.76 17.97
C ALA A 293 11.22 -10.10 18.63
N SER A 294 10.10 -10.09 19.34
CA SER A 294 9.45 -11.29 19.87
C SER A 294 8.01 -11.35 19.39
N THR A 295 7.63 -12.54 18.95
CA THR A 295 6.25 -12.85 18.53
C THR A 295 5.55 -13.81 19.48
N ASP A 296 6.19 -14.14 20.63
CA ASP A 296 5.71 -15.08 21.64
C ASP A 296 5.55 -14.44 23.03
N GLY A 297 5.29 -13.14 23.08
CA GLY A 297 5.07 -12.41 24.31
C GLY A 297 6.34 -12.15 25.12
N GLY A 298 7.50 -12.09 24.47
CA GLY A 298 8.79 -11.79 25.10
C GLY A 298 9.51 -13.02 25.65
N ALA A 299 9.00 -14.24 25.40
CA ALA A 299 9.66 -15.47 25.83
C ALA A 299 10.95 -15.72 25.06
N ASN A 300 10.94 -15.44 23.75
CA ASN A 300 12.11 -15.50 22.89
C ASN A 300 12.20 -14.25 22.01
N TYR A 301 13.41 -13.77 21.78
CA TYR A 301 13.69 -12.66 20.88
C TYR A 301 14.55 -13.11 19.70
N THR A 302 14.36 -12.50 18.56
CA THR A 302 15.28 -12.62 17.42
C THR A 302 16.67 -12.13 17.80
N GLU A 303 17.67 -12.42 16.99
CA GLU A 303 18.97 -11.75 17.10
C GLU A 303 18.80 -10.24 16.93
N GLY A 304 19.48 -9.47 17.79
CA GLY A 304 19.44 -8.00 17.72
C GLY A 304 20.16 -7.50 16.47
N LEU A 305 19.47 -6.74 15.65
CA LEU A 305 20.01 -6.13 14.44
C LEU A 305 20.13 -4.61 14.63
N PRO A 306 21.16 -3.96 14.04
CA PRO A 306 21.17 -2.52 13.92
C PRO A 306 19.85 -1.98 13.36
N LEU A 307 19.34 -0.88 13.89
CA LEU A 307 18.03 -0.34 13.52
C LEU A 307 17.83 -0.19 12.00
N PRO A 308 18.80 0.29 11.21
CA PRO A 308 18.67 0.34 9.75
C PRO A 308 18.42 -1.04 9.12
N GLN A 309 19.18 -2.06 9.54
CA GLN A 309 19.03 -3.43 9.05
C GLN A 309 17.71 -4.06 9.49
N PHE A 310 17.27 -3.78 10.72
CA PHE A 310 15.96 -4.24 11.19
C PHE A 310 14.82 -3.69 10.34
N LEU A 311 14.92 -2.41 9.92
CA LEU A 311 13.93 -1.76 9.06
C LEU A 311 13.91 -2.23 7.61
N GLU A 312 15.02 -2.84 7.15
CA GLU A 312 15.13 -3.46 5.82
C GLU A 312 14.60 -4.89 5.77
N GLN A 313 14.33 -5.51 6.93
CA GLN A 313 13.76 -6.85 6.97
C GLN A 313 12.36 -6.88 6.35
N ASP A 314 12.02 -8.07 5.82
CA ASP A 314 10.65 -8.35 5.38
C ASP A 314 9.70 -8.36 6.60
N THR A 315 9.13 -7.22 6.88
CA THR A 315 8.14 -7.04 7.96
C THR A 315 6.87 -7.87 7.73
N ALA A 316 6.61 -8.32 6.50
CA ALA A 316 5.49 -9.20 6.19
C ALA A 316 5.71 -10.60 6.79
N ALA A 317 6.95 -11.12 6.78
CA ALA A 317 7.29 -12.40 7.41
C ALA A 317 7.15 -12.34 8.94
N LEU A 318 7.59 -11.26 9.57
CA LEU A 318 7.36 -10.99 10.99
C LEU A 318 5.85 -10.93 11.31
N TRP A 319 5.08 -10.25 10.47
CA TRP A 319 3.63 -10.14 10.63
C TRP A 319 2.92 -11.50 10.56
N GLN A 320 3.29 -12.34 9.61
CA GLN A 320 2.72 -13.69 9.46
C GLN A 320 3.05 -14.61 10.63
N SER A 321 4.11 -14.34 11.36
CA SER A 321 4.53 -15.11 12.53
C SER A 321 3.90 -14.66 13.85
N LEU A 322 3.13 -13.54 13.84
CA LEU A 322 2.46 -13.04 15.04
C LEU A 322 1.40 -14.03 15.54
N PRO A 323 1.30 -14.22 16.87
CA PRO A 323 0.23 -15.00 17.46
C PRO A 323 -1.14 -14.34 17.21
N THR A 324 -2.21 -15.06 17.54
CA THR A 324 -3.59 -14.61 17.30
C THR A 324 -3.96 -13.31 18.03
N ASP A 325 -3.24 -12.93 19.07
CA ASP A 325 -3.38 -11.65 19.76
C ASP A 325 -2.70 -10.48 19.04
N HIS A 326 -1.98 -10.78 17.95
CA HIS A 326 -1.28 -9.80 17.12
C HIS A 326 -0.35 -8.85 17.89
N ARG A 327 0.28 -9.32 18.97
CA ARG A 327 1.22 -8.53 19.76
C ARG A 327 2.64 -8.79 19.29
N LEU A 328 3.32 -7.72 18.91
CA LEU A 328 4.75 -7.69 18.62
C LEU A 328 5.46 -6.98 19.77
N GLN A 329 6.40 -7.67 20.42
CA GLN A 329 7.24 -7.07 21.42
C GLN A 329 8.62 -6.75 20.83
N LEU A 330 9.06 -5.52 21.01
CA LEU A 330 10.36 -5.06 20.55
C LEU A 330 11.26 -4.77 21.73
N ARG A 331 12.52 -5.21 21.61
CA ARG A 331 13.59 -4.89 22.55
C ARG A 331 14.60 -4.00 21.83
N PHE A 332 14.77 -2.79 22.35
CA PHE A 332 15.77 -1.83 21.89
C PHE A 332 16.94 -1.87 22.86
N THR A 333 18.15 -2.06 22.36
CA THR A 333 19.36 -1.90 23.12
C THR A 333 20.10 -0.69 22.59
N LEU A 334 20.35 0.27 23.45
CA LEU A 334 21.03 1.53 23.17
C LEU A 334 22.48 1.37 23.64
N HIS A 335 23.42 1.54 22.72
CA HIS A 335 24.89 1.38 22.99
C HIS A 335 25.60 2.70 23.12
#